data_d2351f3904ef0c5e06ac6dcae3d9d15d
#
_entry.id   d2351f3904ef0c5e06ac6dcae3d9d15d
#
_cell.length_a   1.000
_cell.length_b   1.000
_cell.length_c   1.000
_cell.angle_alpha   90.00
_cell.angle_beta   90.00
_cell.angle_gamma   90.00
#
_symmetry.space_group_name_H-M   'P 1'
#
loop_
_entity.id
_entity.type
_entity.pdbx_description
1 polymer ?
#
loop_
_entity_poly.entity_id
_entity_poly.type
_entity_poly.pdbx_seq_one_letter_code
_entity_poly.pdbx_strand_id
1 'polypeptide(L)'
;MRLVESVPNFSEGRRLDVVERLANAVESVRGAFLLDRTMDASHNRSVLTIAGQAEPVTEALERAVAVAVHEIDMEVHWGEHPRIGSVDVIPFVPLGETTIDDCVEMARAFGRRIADRFEMPVYLYAAAATRPDRIKLSDVRRGQYEGLKAEIGSRGREPDFGPSRMHPSAGAVAVGARPFLIAYNINLASEDLELAKRIARRVRESGGGLPKVQANGFWIEELRRAQVSMNLLDYTVTPLWQVWETVQAEAAADGVELAESELIGLAPLASFLDVADHAGAPVDDPAESRLAAAAEFLKLRDFSPQQALELRLAAARRA
;
A
#
# COMPACT_ATOMS: atom_id res chain seq x y z
N MET A 1 -22.61 0.84 -9.02
CA MET A 1 -21.49 1.30 -9.91
C MET A 1 -20.19 0.80 -9.28
N ARG A 2 -19.42 -0.03 -10.02
CA ARG A 2 -18.19 -0.63 -9.48
C ARG A 2 -17.11 0.44 -9.27
N LEU A 3 -16.77 0.69 -8.01
CA LEU A 3 -15.66 1.55 -7.63
C LEU A 3 -14.47 0.69 -7.21
N VAL A 4 -13.28 1.14 -7.53
CA VAL A 4 -12.04 0.45 -7.16
C VAL A 4 -10.99 1.48 -6.75
N GLU A 5 -10.14 1.08 -5.81
CA GLU A 5 -8.89 1.75 -5.52
C GLU A 5 -7.74 0.95 -6.12
N SER A 6 -6.70 1.64 -6.50
CA SER A 6 -5.39 1.05 -6.80
C SER A 6 -4.28 1.91 -6.22
N VAL A 7 -3.26 1.24 -5.69
CA VAL A 7 -2.11 1.89 -5.06
C VAL A 7 -0.82 1.38 -5.73
N PRO A 8 -0.61 1.72 -7.03
CA PRO A 8 0.59 1.30 -7.74
C PRO A 8 1.86 1.91 -7.13
N ASN A 9 2.92 1.10 -7.10
CA ASN A 9 4.24 1.52 -6.69
C ASN A 9 5.16 1.56 -7.92
N PHE A 10 5.90 2.64 -8.04
CA PHE A 10 6.86 2.87 -9.14
C PHE A 10 8.28 2.98 -8.59
N SER A 11 9.23 2.41 -9.30
CA SER A 11 10.67 2.47 -8.96
C SER A 11 11.28 3.81 -9.40
N GLU A 12 10.72 4.89 -8.88
CA GLU A 12 11.20 6.25 -9.08
C GLU A 12 10.80 7.12 -7.88
N GLY A 13 11.76 7.67 -7.19
CA GLY A 13 11.53 8.50 -6.02
C GLY A 13 12.48 9.71 -5.96
N ARG A 14 13.22 9.98 -7.05
CA ARG A 14 14.22 11.05 -7.12
C ARG A 14 13.94 12.06 -8.21
N ARG A 15 13.43 11.64 -9.37
CA ARG A 15 13.10 12.51 -10.50
C ARG A 15 11.65 12.96 -10.40
N LEU A 16 11.45 14.15 -9.80
CA LEU A 16 10.12 14.70 -9.61
C LEU A 16 9.33 14.82 -10.93
N ASP A 17 10.00 15.21 -12.01
CA ASP A 17 9.40 15.35 -13.34
C ASP A 17 8.85 14.03 -13.90
N VAL A 18 9.49 12.88 -13.59
CA VAL A 18 8.97 11.56 -13.96
C VAL A 18 7.73 11.21 -13.13
N VAL A 19 7.77 11.48 -11.81
CA VAL A 19 6.61 11.24 -10.93
C VAL A 19 5.44 12.15 -11.30
N GLU A 20 5.69 13.38 -11.73
CA GLU A 20 4.67 14.27 -12.27
C GLU A 20 4.07 13.75 -13.58
N ARG A 21 4.87 13.20 -14.50
CA ARG A 21 4.35 12.53 -15.71
C ARG A 21 3.47 11.33 -15.39
N LEU A 22 3.84 10.52 -14.38
CA LEU A 22 2.99 9.42 -13.90
C LEU A 22 1.65 9.94 -13.36
N ALA A 23 1.68 10.98 -12.54
CA ALA A 23 0.48 11.62 -11.99
C ALA A 23 -0.41 12.20 -13.10
N ASN A 24 0.15 12.96 -14.03
CA ASN A 24 -0.56 13.56 -15.16
C ASN A 24 -1.18 12.49 -16.07
N ALA A 25 -0.52 11.34 -16.25
CA ALA A 25 -1.08 10.21 -17.00
C ALA A 25 -2.37 9.69 -16.37
N VAL A 26 -2.41 9.61 -15.03
CA VAL A 26 -3.62 9.23 -14.28
C VAL A 26 -4.70 10.30 -14.41
N GLU A 27 -4.38 11.55 -14.15
CA GLU A 27 -5.33 12.68 -14.16
C GLU A 27 -5.91 12.98 -15.55
N SER A 28 -5.23 12.51 -16.61
CA SER A 28 -5.72 12.64 -17.99
C SER A 28 -6.95 11.75 -18.30
N VAL A 29 -7.34 10.85 -17.37
CA VAL A 29 -8.46 9.93 -17.56
C VAL A 29 -9.66 10.38 -16.74
N ARG A 30 -10.73 10.81 -17.42
CA ARG A 30 -11.97 11.23 -16.76
C ARG A 30 -12.61 10.07 -15.99
N GLY A 31 -12.85 10.26 -14.70
CA GLY A 31 -13.47 9.25 -13.83
C GLY A 31 -12.49 8.38 -13.04
N ALA A 32 -11.18 8.53 -13.29
CA ALA A 32 -10.12 8.14 -12.38
C ALA A 32 -9.63 9.39 -11.64
N PHE A 33 -9.38 9.26 -10.34
CA PHE A 33 -8.97 10.38 -9.49
C PHE A 33 -7.66 10.01 -8.79
N LEU A 34 -6.64 10.84 -8.96
CA LEU A 34 -5.43 10.78 -8.15
C LEU A 34 -5.73 11.41 -6.79
N LEU A 35 -5.77 10.58 -5.75
CA LEU A 35 -6.14 11.00 -4.40
C LEU A 35 -4.95 11.35 -3.54
N ASP A 36 -3.82 10.66 -3.75
CA ASP A 36 -2.59 10.89 -3.00
C ASP A 36 -1.37 10.51 -3.85
N ARG A 37 -0.24 11.14 -3.53
CA ARG A 37 1.06 10.89 -4.15
C ARG A 37 2.16 11.03 -3.12
N THR A 38 2.91 9.96 -2.92
CA THR A 38 4.11 9.98 -2.06
C THR A 38 5.36 9.66 -2.87
N MET A 39 6.49 10.18 -2.44
CA MET A 39 7.79 10.03 -3.09
C MET A 39 8.89 9.91 -2.03
N ASP A 40 9.78 8.94 -2.17
CA ASP A 40 10.87 8.67 -1.24
C ASP A 40 12.18 8.45 -2.00
N ALA A 41 13.14 9.35 -1.77
CA ALA A 41 14.42 9.35 -2.47
C ALA A 41 15.37 8.23 -1.99
N SER A 42 15.32 7.84 -0.71
CA SER A 42 16.13 6.77 -0.13
C SER A 42 15.69 5.41 -0.65
N HIS A 43 14.39 5.16 -0.61
CA HIS A 43 13.77 3.98 -1.20
C HIS A 43 13.78 4.01 -2.73
N ASN A 44 13.97 5.18 -3.34
CA ASN A 44 13.83 5.46 -4.76
C ASN A 44 12.53 4.89 -5.32
N ARG A 45 11.43 5.31 -4.68
CA ARG A 45 10.09 4.79 -4.92
C ARG A 45 9.06 5.92 -4.84
N SER A 46 8.04 5.85 -5.68
CA SER A 46 6.81 6.61 -5.52
C SER A 46 5.59 5.72 -5.47
N VAL A 47 4.56 6.22 -4.81
CA VAL A 47 3.27 5.55 -4.67
C VAL A 47 2.19 6.53 -5.06
N LEU A 48 1.29 6.11 -5.94
CA LEU A 48 0.10 6.86 -6.29
C LEU A 48 -1.13 6.15 -5.71
N THR A 49 -2.04 6.90 -5.08
CA THR A 49 -3.35 6.37 -4.68
C THR A 49 -4.39 6.86 -5.68
N ILE A 50 -4.99 5.92 -6.39
CA ILE A 50 -5.94 6.18 -7.47
C ILE A 50 -7.26 5.52 -7.10
N ALA A 51 -8.37 6.25 -7.20
CA ALA A 51 -9.69 5.64 -7.04
C ALA A 51 -10.70 6.19 -8.06
N GLY A 52 -11.74 5.41 -8.33
CA GLY A 52 -12.77 5.81 -9.29
C GLY A 52 -13.59 4.63 -9.79
N GLN A 53 -14.19 4.80 -10.96
CA GLN A 53 -14.87 3.71 -11.64
C GLN A 53 -13.85 2.71 -12.19
N ALA A 54 -14.18 1.43 -12.23
CA ALA A 54 -13.28 0.35 -12.58
C ALA A 54 -12.58 0.55 -13.95
N GLU A 55 -13.33 0.86 -15.00
CA GLU A 55 -12.78 1.07 -16.35
C GLU A 55 -11.84 2.29 -16.41
N PRO A 56 -12.22 3.51 -15.93
CA PRO A 56 -11.32 4.65 -15.88
C PRO A 56 -10.04 4.40 -15.07
N VAL A 57 -10.14 3.77 -13.90
CA VAL A 57 -8.96 3.43 -13.09
C VAL A 57 -8.04 2.46 -13.86
N THR A 58 -8.61 1.46 -14.53
CA THR A 58 -7.84 0.52 -15.35
C THR A 58 -7.11 1.23 -16.50
N GLU A 59 -7.79 2.17 -17.19
CA GLU A 59 -7.18 2.99 -18.24
C GLU A 59 -6.07 3.90 -17.69
N ALA A 60 -6.31 4.54 -16.55
CA ALA A 60 -5.32 5.41 -15.89
C ALA A 60 -4.06 4.62 -15.50
N LEU A 61 -4.23 3.42 -14.94
CA LEU A 61 -3.12 2.52 -14.63
C LEU A 61 -2.32 2.14 -15.88
N GLU A 62 -2.99 1.84 -16.99
CA GLU A 62 -2.32 1.48 -18.25
C GLU A 62 -1.50 2.64 -18.81
N ARG A 63 -2.01 3.89 -18.71
CA ARG A 63 -1.27 5.09 -19.11
C ARG A 63 -0.06 5.32 -18.21
N ALA A 64 -0.20 5.14 -16.90
CA ALA A 64 0.92 5.25 -15.95
C ALA A 64 1.98 4.17 -16.20
N VAL A 65 1.57 2.92 -16.48
CA VAL A 65 2.50 1.85 -16.89
C VAL A 65 3.28 2.24 -18.15
N ALA A 66 2.63 2.85 -19.16
CA ALA A 66 3.31 3.30 -20.37
C ALA A 66 4.40 4.33 -20.07
N VAL A 67 4.13 5.29 -19.19
CA VAL A 67 5.13 6.27 -18.72
C VAL A 67 6.28 5.57 -18.01
N ALA A 68 5.98 4.67 -17.06
CA ALA A 68 7.00 3.97 -16.29
C ALA A 68 7.92 3.10 -17.17
N VAL A 69 7.36 2.38 -18.14
CA VAL A 69 8.12 1.56 -19.09
C VAL A 69 9.07 2.41 -19.93
N HIS A 70 8.66 3.63 -20.29
CA HIS A 70 9.45 4.53 -21.11
C HIS A 70 10.54 5.27 -20.33
N GLU A 71 10.24 5.67 -19.09
CA GLU A 71 11.05 6.62 -18.33
C GLU A 71 11.96 5.99 -17.28
N ILE A 72 11.63 4.78 -16.81
CA ILE A 72 12.33 4.14 -15.68
C ILE A 72 13.11 2.93 -16.19
N ASP A 73 14.44 3.02 -16.10
CA ASP A 73 15.34 1.94 -16.48
C ASP A 73 15.84 1.17 -15.25
N MET A 74 15.41 -0.08 -15.13
CA MET A 74 15.77 -0.96 -14.03
C MET A 74 17.22 -1.45 -14.08
N GLU A 75 17.91 -1.33 -15.22
CA GLU A 75 19.32 -1.69 -15.34
C GLU A 75 20.24 -0.72 -14.56
N VAL A 76 19.78 0.52 -14.38
CA VAL A 76 20.52 1.56 -13.64
C VAL A 76 19.85 1.97 -12.34
N HIS A 77 18.62 1.48 -12.09
CA HIS A 77 17.86 1.81 -10.88
C HIS A 77 18.45 1.14 -9.64
N TRP A 78 18.62 1.92 -8.58
CA TRP A 78 18.93 1.44 -7.23
C TRP A 78 18.13 2.18 -6.15
N GLY A 79 17.79 1.50 -5.08
CA GLY A 79 17.06 2.02 -3.92
C GLY A 79 16.93 0.94 -2.84
N GLU A 80 16.59 1.35 -1.63
CA GLU A 80 16.47 0.41 -0.48
C GLU A 80 15.20 -0.44 -0.56
N HIS A 81 14.19 0.02 -1.32
CA HIS A 81 12.92 -0.70 -1.44
C HIS A 81 13.06 -1.95 -2.33
N PRO A 82 12.56 -3.12 -1.87
CA PRO A 82 12.49 -4.32 -2.71
C PRO A 82 11.60 -4.09 -3.93
N ARG A 83 12.10 -4.37 -5.13
CA ARG A 83 11.38 -4.15 -6.39
C ARG A 83 11.74 -5.20 -7.43
N ILE A 84 10.84 -5.41 -8.40
CA ILE A 84 11.03 -6.31 -9.54
C ILE A 84 10.91 -5.61 -10.90
N GLY A 85 10.48 -4.35 -10.94
CA GLY A 85 10.36 -3.59 -12.17
C GLY A 85 10.08 -2.12 -11.97
N SER A 86 10.01 -1.38 -13.08
CA SER A 86 9.71 0.06 -13.13
C SER A 86 8.34 0.37 -12.52
N VAL A 87 7.36 -0.50 -12.76
CA VAL A 87 6.14 -0.63 -11.98
C VAL A 87 6.29 -1.91 -11.16
N ASP A 88 6.52 -1.75 -9.89
CA ASP A 88 6.82 -2.90 -9.03
C ASP A 88 5.55 -3.69 -8.67
N VAL A 89 4.47 -2.99 -8.29
CA VAL A 89 3.21 -3.62 -7.92
C VAL A 89 1.99 -2.77 -8.26
N ILE A 90 0.93 -3.41 -8.73
CA ILE A 90 -0.38 -2.82 -9.00
C ILE A 90 -1.46 -3.65 -8.30
N PRO A 91 -1.97 -3.21 -7.14
CA PRO A 91 -3.11 -3.83 -6.48
C PRO A 91 -4.44 -3.28 -7.01
N PHE A 92 -5.45 -4.13 -7.11
CA PHE A 92 -6.85 -3.75 -7.18
C PHE A 92 -7.48 -3.99 -5.81
N VAL A 93 -8.11 -2.96 -5.25
CA VAL A 93 -8.67 -2.95 -3.90
C VAL A 93 -10.16 -2.65 -4.00
N PRO A 94 -11.04 -3.49 -3.43
CA PRO A 94 -12.48 -3.28 -3.51
C PRO A 94 -12.90 -1.99 -2.78
N LEU A 95 -13.79 -1.22 -3.40
CA LEU A 95 -14.36 0.01 -2.83
C LEU A 95 -15.88 0.03 -3.05
N GLY A 96 -16.63 0.41 -2.01
CA GLY A 96 -18.09 0.42 -2.02
C GLY A 96 -18.67 -0.99 -2.20
N GLU A 97 -19.44 -1.21 -3.26
CA GLU A 97 -20.11 -2.49 -3.55
C GLU A 97 -19.23 -3.48 -4.36
N THR A 98 -18.04 -3.06 -4.75
CA THR A 98 -17.10 -3.93 -5.48
C THR A 98 -16.58 -5.03 -4.56
N THR A 99 -16.59 -6.26 -5.04
CA THR A 99 -16.10 -7.41 -4.28
C THR A 99 -14.63 -7.70 -4.56
N ILE A 100 -14.02 -8.53 -3.71
CA ILE A 100 -12.64 -9.00 -3.97
C ILE A 100 -12.57 -9.86 -5.25
N ASP A 101 -13.61 -10.61 -5.57
CA ASP A 101 -13.68 -11.42 -6.79
C ASP A 101 -13.75 -10.54 -8.04
N ASP A 102 -14.49 -9.41 -7.99
CA ASP A 102 -14.46 -8.41 -9.05
C ASP A 102 -13.04 -7.86 -9.27
N CYS A 103 -12.32 -7.58 -8.18
CA CYS A 103 -10.93 -7.12 -8.23
C CYS A 103 -9.98 -8.20 -8.79
N VAL A 104 -10.21 -9.48 -8.48
CA VAL A 104 -9.45 -10.60 -9.07
C VAL A 104 -9.63 -10.67 -10.58
N GLU A 105 -10.86 -10.53 -11.06
CA GLU A 105 -11.15 -10.48 -12.50
C GLU A 105 -10.46 -9.29 -13.17
N MET A 106 -10.55 -8.09 -12.58
CA MET A 106 -9.86 -6.88 -13.06
C MET A 106 -8.33 -7.08 -13.11
N ALA A 107 -7.73 -7.60 -12.03
CA ALA A 107 -6.30 -7.83 -11.94
C ALA A 107 -5.80 -8.80 -13.03
N ARG A 108 -6.52 -9.88 -13.28
CA ARG A 108 -6.18 -10.87 -14.32
C ARG A 108 -6.33 -10.30 -15.73
N ALA A 109 -7.43 -9.60 -16.00
CA ALA A 109 -7.66 -8.96 -17.29
C ALA A 109 -6.62 -7.88 -17.58
N PHE A 110 -6.34 -7.04 -16.59
CA PHE A 110 -5.32 -5.99 -16.66
C PHE A 110 -3.93 -6.57 -16.84
N GLY A 111 -3.55 -7.57 -16.03
CA GLY A 111 -2.25 -8.23 -16.12
C GLY A 111 -1.99 -8.80 -17.51
N ARG A 112 -2.97 -9.47 -18.11
CA ARG A 112 -2.86 -9.96 -19.50
C ARG A 112 -2.67 -8.82 -20.49
N ARG A 113 -3.47 -7.76 -20.38
CA ARG A 113 -3.43 -6.60 -21.30
C ARG A 113 -2.07 -5.89 -21.29
N ILE A 114 -1.49 -5.64 -20.09
CA ILE A 114 -0.16 -5.00 -20.00
C ILE A 114 0.96 -5.92 -20.44
N ALA A 115 0.84 -7.23 -20.20
CA ALA A 115 1.80 -8.22 -20.70
C ALA A 115 1.85 -8.24 -22.25
N ASP A 116 0.68 -8.25 -22.87
CA ASP A 116 0.56 -8.26 -24.35
C ASP A 116 1.02 -6.92 -24.96
N ARG A 117 0.66 -5.80 -24.32
CA ARG A 117 0.96 -4.46 -24.87
C ARG A 117 2.42 -4.06 -24.73
N PHE A 118 3.05 -4.38 -23.59
CA PHE A 118 4.40 -3.93 -23.27
C PHE A 118 5.45 -5.05 -23.30
N GLU A 119 5.08 -6.26 -23.70
CA GLU A 119 5.95 -7.45 -23.61
C GLU A 119 6.60 -7.63 -22.23
N MET A 120 5.87 -7.25 -21.17
CA MET A 120 6.36 -7.26 -19.79
C MET A 120 5.88 -8.50 -19.05
N PRO A 121 6.75 -9.24 -18.34
CA PRO A 121 6.33 -10.37 -17.51
C PRO A 121 5.49 -9.89 -16.32
N VAL A 122 4.36 -10.57 -16.10
CA VAL A 122 3.39 -10.25 -15.06
C VAL A 122 3.24 -11.42 -14.10
N TYR A 123 3.32 -11.15 -12.82
CA TYR A 123 3.10 -12.09 -11.72
C TYR A 123 1.81 -11.74 -10.98
N LEU A 124 0.87 -12.67 -10.95
CA LEU A 124 -0.35 -12.49 -10.17
C LEU A 124 -0.10 -12.78 -8.70
N TYR A 125 -0.59 -11.91 -7.79
CA TYR A 125 -0.37 -12.07 -6.36
C TYR A 125 -1.66 -11.84 -5.53
N ALA A 126 -1.57 -12.12 -4.23
CA ALA A 126 -2.65 -12.04 -3.24
C ALA A 126 -3.88 -12.86 -3.67
N ALA A 127 -5.09 -12.31 -3.65
CA ALA A 127 -6.30 -13.04 -4.05
C ALA A 127 -6.31 -13.42 -5.55
N ALA A 128 -5.59 -12.69 -6.41
CA ALA A 128 -5.49 -13.01 -7.83
C ALA A 128 -4.45 -14.11 -8.13
N ALA A 129 -3.63 -14.51 -7.15
CA ALA A 129 -2.57 -15.51 -7.32
C ALA A 129 -3.10 -16.82 -7.92
N THR A 130 -2.36 -17.37 -8.88
CA THR A 130 -2.65 -18.67 -9.50
C THR A 130 -1.95 -19.82 -8.79
N ARG A 131 -1.01 -19.51 -7.88
CA ARG A 131 -0.15 -20.46 -7.17
C ARG A 131 0.00 -20.05 -5.70
N PRO A 132 0.08 -21.01 -4.74
CA PRO A 132 0.23 -20.69 -3.32
C PRO A 132 1.49 -19.88 -2.98
N ASP A 133 2.59 -20.08 -3.70
CA ASP A 133 3.88 -19.39 -3.53
C ASP A 133 3.88 -17.95 -4.07
N ARG A 134 2.72 -17.43 -4.52
CA ARG A 134 2.53 -16.04 -4.99
C ARG A 134 1.50 -15.26 -4.18
N ILE A 135 0.91 -15.86 -3.16
CA ILE A 135 -0.04 -15.16 -2.29
C ILE A 135 0.63 -13.98 -1.59
N LYS A 136 1.87 -14.15 -1.12
CA LYS A 136 2.62 -13.06 -0.49
C LYS A 136 3.46 -12.31 -1.52
N LEU A 137 3.31 -10.99 -1.58
CA LEU A 137 4.12 -10.15 -2.46
C LEU A 137 5.63 -10.28 -2.20
N SER A 138 6.04 -10.52 -0.94
CA SER A 138 7.43 -10.80 -0.58
C SER A 138 8.00 -12.02 -1.29
N ASP A 139 7.19 -13.05 -1.52
CA ASP A 139 7.62 -14.28 -2.19
C ASP A 139 7.78 -14.05 -3.70
N VAL A 140 6.90 -13.25 -4.30
CA VAL A 140 7.05 -12.77 -5.70
C VAL A 140 8.33 -11.97 -5.86
N ARG A 141 8.62 -11.04 -4.91
CA ARG A 141 9.80 -10.17 -4.91
C ARG A 141 11.10 -10.88 -4.49
N ARG A 142 11.07 -12.18 -4.17
CA ARG A 142 12.27 -12.90 -3.72
C ARG A 142 13.40 -12.78 -4.74
N GLY A 143 14.56 -12.34 -4.27
CA GLY A 143 15.74 -12.06 -5.10
C GLY A 143 15.68 -10.69 -5.79
N GLN A 144 14.57 -9.95 -5.63
CA GLN A 144 14.34 -8.65 -6.26
C GLN A 144 14.50 -8.69 -7.79
N TYR A 145 14.75 -7.53 -8.41
CA TYR A 145 14.96 -7.42 -9.85
C TYR A 145 16.12 -8.30 -10.33
N GLU A 146 17.24 -8.26 -9.63
CA GLU A 146 18.47 -8.93 -10.01
C GLU A 146 18.34 -10.46 -9.95
N GLY A 147 17.77 -10.97 -8.85
CA GLY A 147 17.54 -12.41 -8.70
C GLY A 147 16.45 -12.91 -9.67
N LEU A 148 15.38 -12.14 -9.84
CA LEU A 148 14.33 -12.51 -10.79
C LEU A 148 14.87 -12.54 -12.23
N LYS A 149 15.72 -11.57 -12.61
CA LYS A 149 16.36 -11.52 -13.93
C LYS A 149 17.17 -12.79 -14.22
N ALA A 150 17.86 -13.32 -13.21
CA ALA A 150 18.63 -14.55 -13.34
C ALA A 150 17.76 -15.81 -13.40
N GLU A 151 16.58 -15.80 -12.78
CA GLU A 151 15.76 -16.99 -12.53
C GLU A 151 14.48 -17.07 -13.38
N ILE A 152 14.05 -16.02 -14.07
CA ILE A 152 12.72 -15.90 -14.70
C ILE A 152 12.38 -17.03 -15.68
N GLY A 153 13.37 -17.61 -16.34
CA GLY A 153 13.21 -18.76 -17.24
C GLY A 153 13.23 -20.13 -16.53
N SER A 154 13.48 -20.17 -15.22
CA SER A 154 13.59 -21.40 -14.46
C SER A 154 12.22 -21.89 -13.98
N ARG A 155 12.14 -23.23 -13.71
CA ARG A 155 10.92 -23.85 -13.20
C ARG A 155 10.47 -23.21 -11.88
N GLY A 156 9.22 -22.75 -11.85
CA GLY A 156 8.60 -22.11 -10.70
C GLY A 156 8.78 -20.59 -10.63
N ARG A 157 9.55 -20.02 -11.58
CA ARG A 157 9.72 -18.56 -11.69
C ARG A 157 9.09 -17.98 -12.95
N GLU A 158 8.47 -18.82 -13.78
CA GLU A 158 7.76 -18.36 -14.98
C GLU A 158 6.65 -17.37 -14.63
N PRO A 159 6.45 -16.27 -15.38
CA PRO A 159 5.35 -15.34 -15.16
C PRO A 159 3.97 -15.97 -15.43
N ASP A 160 2.90 -15.39 -14.92
CA ASP A 160 1.53 -15.78 -15.25
C ASP A 160 1.13 -15.31 -16.65
N PHE A 161 1.63 -14.15 -17.07
CA PHE A 161 1.45 -13.59 -18.42
C PHE A 161 2.75 -12.98 -18.93
N GLY A 162 2.85 -12.90 -20.25
CA GLY A 162 4.01 -12.32 -20.92
C GLY A 162 5.19 -13.29 -21.08
N PRO A 163 6.33 -12.79 -21.56
CA PRO A 163 7.50 -13.61 -21.87
C PRO A 163 8.24 -14.09 -20.61
N SER A 164 8.82 -15.30 -20.65
CA SER A 164 9.72 -15.81 -19.61
C SER A 164 11.12 -15.19 -19.70
N ARG A 165 11.19 -13.89 -19.87
CA ARG A 165 12.40 -13.05 -19.85
C ARG A 165 12.01 -11.67 -19.31
N MET A 166 12.94 -10.99 -18.64
CA MET A 166 12.69 -9.62 -18.19
C MET A 166 12.49 -8.69 -19.39
N HIS A 167 11.61 -7.69 -19.21
CA HIS A 167 11.58 -6.57 -20.14
C HIS A 167 12.94 -5.84 -20.10
N PRO A 168 13.52 -5.40 -21.23
CA PRO A 168 14.89 -4.88 -21.30
C PRO A 168 15.22 -3.75 -20.33
N SER A 169 14.28 -2.84 -20.09
CA SER A 169 14.43 -1.72 -19.14
C SER A 169 13.44 -1.76 -17.99
N ALA A 170 12.19 -2.18 -18.23
CA ALA A 170 11.12 -2.06 -17.23
C ALA A 170 11.04 -3.23 -16.24
N GLY A 171 11.71 -4.36 -16.50
CA GLY A 171 11.69 -5.51 -15.60
C GLY A 171 10.41 -6.32 -15.66
N ALA A 172 9.78 -6.57 -14.51
CA ALA A 172 8.56 -7.32 -14.34
C ALA A 172 7.61 -6.57 -13.40
N VAL A 173 6.33 -6.96 -13.36
CA VAL A 173 5.34 -6.34 -12.48
C VAL A 173 4.52 -7.39 -11.71
N ALA A 174 4.21 -7.10 -10.45
CA ALA A 174 3.24 -7.85 -9.68
C ALA A 174 1.85 -7.17 -9.80
N VAL A 175 0.84 -7.91 -10.24
CA VAL A 175 -0.55 -7.43 -10.33
C VAL A 175 -1.42 -8.30 -9.45
N GLY A 176 -2.30 -7.70 -8.63
CA GLY A 176 -3.10 -8.52 -7.73
C GLY A 176 -4.36 -7.85 -7.23
N ALA A 177 -5.11 -8.60 -6.43
CA ALA A 177 -6.28 -8.10 -5.73
C ALA A 177 -6.11 -8.37 -4.24
N ARG A 178 -6.40 -7.38 -3.39
CA ARG A 178 -6.25 -7.51 -1.93
C ARG A 178 -7.28 -6.66 -1.19
N PRO A 179 -7.58 -6.98 0.07
CA PRO A 179 -8.27 -6.06 0.96
C PRO A 179 -7.50 -4.74 1.10
N PHE A 180 -8.14 -3.74 1.69
CA PHE A 180 -7.49 -2.47 1.97
C PHE A 180 -6.33 -2.67 2.96
N LEU A 181 -5.17 -2.13 2.62
CA LEU A 181 -4.00 -2.14 3.50
C LEU A 181 -3.85 -0.76 4.12
N ILE A 182 -3.80 -0.70 5.45
CA ILE A 182 -3.54 0.53 6.19
C ILE A 182 -2.10 0.51 6.69
N ALA A 183 -1.30 1.50 6.26
CA ALA A 183 0.03 1.75 6.79
C ALA A 183 -0.10 2.66 8.02
N TYR A 184 0.27 2.13 9.19
CA TYR A 184 0.04 2.77 10.48
C TYR A 184 1.28 2.65 11.37
N ASN A 185 1.75 3.77 11.87
CA ASN A 185 2.95 3.87 12.67
C ASN A 185 2.64 4.41 14.08
N ILE A 186 3.30 3.88 15.09
CA ILE A 186 3.19 4.35 16.47
C ILE A 186 4.59 4.74 16.99
N ASN A 187 4.73 6.00 17.41
CA ASN A 187 5.94 6.53 17.98
C ASN A 187 5.96 6.30 19.49
N LEU A 188 7.02 5.64 19.98
CA LEU A 188 7.22 5.43 21.40
C LEU A 188 7.79 6.71 22.05
N ALA A 189 7.46 6.96 23.31
CA ALA A 189 8.13 7.98 24.12
C ALA A 189 9.52 7.48 24.56
N SER A 190 10.31 6.98 23.62
CA SER A 190 11.61 6.36 23.84
C SER A 190 12.49 6.44 22.60
N GLU A 191 13.82 6.51 22.81
CA GLU A 191 14.84 6.39 21.76
C GLU A 191 15.31 4.94 21.55
N ASP A 192 14.80 3.95 22.32
CA ASP A 192 15.24 2.55 22.26
C ASP A 192 14.67 1.82 21.02
N LEU A 193 15.45 1.76 19.95
CA LEU A 193 15.12 1.00 18.74
C LEU A 193 14.90 -0.50 19.01
N GLU A 194 15.67 -1.09 19.94
CA GLU A 194 15.53 -2.51 20.25
C GLU A 194 14.20 -2.79 20.96
N LEU A 195 13.71 -1.85 21.76
CA LEU A 195 12.36 -1.92 22.33
C LEU A 195 11.31 -1.94 21.22
N ALA A 196 11.36 -0.99 20.27
CA ALA A 196 10.41 -0.97 19.13
C ALA A 196 10.44 -2.28 18.32
N LYS A 197 11.64 -2.85 18.09
CA LYS A 197 11.78 -4.15 17.41
C LYS A 197 11.20 -5.31 18.23
N ARG A 198 11.32 -5.29 19.57
CA ARG A 198 10.72 -6.31 20.45
C ARG A 198 9.20 -6.23 20.41
N ILE A 199 8.63 -5.03 20.53
CA ILE A 199 7.19 -4.80 20.45
C ILE A 199 6.67 -5.23 19.07
N ALA A 200 7.30 -4.80 17.99
CA ALA A 200 6.93 -5.19 16.62
C ALA A 200 6.88 -6.72 16.42
N ARG A 201 7.83 -7.46 17.00
CA ARG A 201 7.85 -8.94 16.94
C ARG A 201 6.66 -9.58 17.68
N ARG A 202 6.24 -8.99 18.81
CA ARG A 202 5.10 -9.50 19.60
C ARG A 202 3.76 -9.16 18.95
N VAL A 203 3.67 -8.01 18.30
CA VAL A 203 2.43 -7.50 17.67
C VAL A 203 2.14 -8.16 16.32
N ARG A 204 3.16 -8.47 15.52
CA ARG A 204 2.95 -9.02 14.17
C ARG A 204 2.49 -10.47 14.16
N GLU A 205 1.68 -10.85 13.17
CA GLU A 205 1.16 -12.20 12.98
C GLU A 205 2.27 -13.28 12.96
N SER A 206 3.38 -13.03 12.28
CA SER A 206 4.51 -13.97 12.20
C SER A 206 5.25 -14.20 13.53
N GLY A 207 4.98 -13.37 14.54
CA GLY A 207 5.48 -13.51 15.90
C GLY A 207 4.47 -14.15 16.86
N GLY A 208 3.29 -14.58 16.36
CA GLY A 208 2.18 -15.09 17.16
C GLY A 208 1.25 -13.99 17.70
N GLY A 209 1.39 -12.76 17.23
CA GLY A 209 0.56 -11.62 17.60
C GLY A 209 -0.74 -11.50 16.79
N LEU A 210 -1.11 -10.26 16.47
CA LEU A 210 -2.37 -9.94 15.81
C LEU A 210 -2.43 -10.48 14.37
N PRO A 211 -3.54 -11.14 13.98
CA PRO A 211 -3.71 -11.63 12.61
C PRO A 211 -3.73 -10.46 11.62
N LYS A 212 -3.24 -10.70 10.40
CA LYS A 212 -3.18 -9.68 9.33
C LYS A 212 -2.34 -8.43 9.67
N VAL A 213 -1.50 -8.47 10.70
CA VAL A 213 -0.57 -7.39 11.02
C VAL A 213 0.86 -7.78 10.68
N GLN A 214 1.52 -6.94 9.90
CA GLN A 214 2.96 -6.92 9.71
C GLN A 214 3.53 -5.77 10.52
N ALA A 215 4.66 -5.97 11.19
CA ALA A 215 5.29 -4.92 11.98
C ALA A 215 6.81 -5.03 11.99
N ASN A 216 7.47 -3.87 12.06
CA ASN A 216 8.91 -3.76 12.29
C ASN A 216 9.21 -2.52 13.14
N GLY A 217 10.37 -2.50 13.79
CA GLY A 217 10.84 -1.36 14.58
C GLY A 217 11.84 -0.53 13.78
N PHE A 218 11.68 0.80 13.82
CA PHE A 218 12.54 1.77 13.17
C PHE A 218 12.97 2.87 14.13
N TRP A 219 14.09 3.50 13.82
CA TRP A 219 14.51 4.76 14.40
C TRP A 219 14.13 5.90 13.45
N ILE A 220 13.46 6.92 13.97
CA ILE A 220 13.06 8.11 13.20
C ILE A 220 13.91 9.29 13.67
N GLU A 221 14.88 9.65 12.85
CA GLU A 221 15.89 10.68 13.18
C GLU A 221 15.26 12.05 13.45
N GLU A 222 14.31 12.47 12.62
CA GLU A 222 13.64 13.76 12.70
C GLU A 222 12.84 13.93 14.00
N LEU A 223 12.32 12.83 14.54
CA LEU A 223 11.53 12.82 15.78
C LEU A 223 12.37 12.45 17.00
N ARG A 224 13.57 11.91 16.79
CA ARG A 224 14.40 11.28 17.82
C ARG A 224 13.60 10.26 18.64
N ARG A 225 12.89 9.37 17.93
CA ARG A 225 12.02 8.37 18.56
C ARG A 225 12.14 7.01 17.88
N ALA A 226 11.98 5.98 18.68
CA ALA A 226 11.75 4.65 18.18
C ALA A 226 10.27 4.51 17.76
N GLN A 227 10.03 3.87 16.62
CA GLN A 227 8.72 3.72 16.00
C GLN A 227 8.42 2.26 15.74
N VAL A 228 7.19 1.85 16.03
CA VAL A 228 6.60 0.58 15.55
C VAL A 228 5.83 0.89 14.27
N SER A 229 6.38 0.50 13.13
CA SER A 229 5.77 0.68 11.82
C SER A 229 5.05 -0.58 11.40
N MET A 230 3.80 -0.44 10.95
CA MET A 230 2.89 -1.55 10.71
C MET A 230 2.15 -1.42 9.39
N ASN A 231 1.86 -2.59 8.78
CA ASN A 231 0.87 -2.72 7.73
C ASN A 231 -0.26 -3.63 8.24
N LEU A 232 -1.46 -3.08 8.33
CA LEU A 232 -2.67 -3.84 8.56
C LEU A 232 -3.17 -4.32 7.20
N LEU A 233 -3.03 -5.61 6.94
CA LEU A 233 -3.37 -6.22 5.64
C LEU A 233 -4.88 -6.38 5.44
N ASP A 234 -5.63 -6.33 6.54
CA ASP A 234 -7.09 -6.36 6.57
C ASP A 234 -7.58 -5.79 7.91
N TYR A 235 -8.03 -4.53 7.90
CA TYR A 235 -8.49 -3.83 9.09
C TYR A 235 -9.83 -4.38 9.63
N THR A 236 -10.57 -5.16 8.82
CA THR A 236 -11.81 -5.80 9.26
C THR A 236 -11.55 -7.03 10.13
N VAL A 237 -10.35 -7.59 10.04
CA VAL A 237 -9.88 -8.71 10.89
C VAL A 237 -9.18 -8.16 12.14
N THR A 238 -8.33 -7.14 11.97
CA THR A 238 -7.62 -6.49 13.07
C THR A 238 -7.77 -4.98 12.92
N PRO A 239 -8.69 -4.35 13.68
CA PRO A 239 -8.96 -2.92 13.60
C PRO A 239 -7.85 -2.07 14.22
N LEU A 240 -7.82 -0.78 13.83
CA LEU A 240 -6.81 0.18 14.31
C LEU A 240 -6.79 0.33 15.83
N TRP A 241 -7.96 0.37 16.49
CA TRP A 241 -8.03 0.49 17.95
C TRP A 241 -7.38 -0.70 18.65
N GLN A 242 -7.56 -1.92 18.13
CA GLN A 242 -6.96 -3.13 18.71
C GLN A 242 -5.43 -3.11 18.58
N VAL A 243 -4.93 -2.64 17.44
CA VAL A 243 -3.48 -2.48 17.23
C VAL A 243 -2.91 -1.45 18.19
N TRP A 244 -3.58 -0.30 18.34
CA TRP A 244 -3.18 0.77 19.26
C TRP A 244 -3.08 0.26 20.70
N GLU A 245 -4.13 -0.37 21.23
CA GLU A 245 -4.17 -0.90 22.58
C GLU A 245 -3.15 -2.02 22.81
N THR A 246 -2.93 -2.89 21.81
CA THR A 246 -1.93 -3.94 21.90
C THR A 246 -0.50 -3.36 22.01
N VAL A 247 -0.16 -2.39 21.15
CA VAL A 247 1.15 -1.73 21.22
C VAL A 247 1.30 -0.95 22.52
N GLN A 248 0.23 -0.32 23.02
CA GLN A 248 0.21 0.39 24.29
C GLN A 248 0.48 -0.54 25.46
N ALA A 249 -0.16 -1.70 25.51
CA ALA A 249 0.05 -2.69 26.55
C ALA A 249 1.48 -3.25 26.54
N GLU A 250 2.02 -3.54 25.35
CA GLU A 250 3.39 -4.02 25.19
C GLU A 250 4.44 -2.98 25.59
N ALA A 251 4.22 -1.70 25.26
CA ALA A 251 5.11 -0.61 25.66
C ALA A 251 5.04 -0.35 27.17
N ALA A 252 3.84 -0.36 27.76
CA ALA A 252 3.61 -0.18 29.19
C ALA A 252 4.28 -1.28 30.03
N ALA A 253 4.34 -2.53 29.55
CA ALA A 253 5.04 -3.63 30.20
C ALA A 253 6.55 -3.38 30.34
N ASP A 254 7.12 -2.58 29.44
CA ASP A 254 8.52 -2.11 29.47
C ASP A 254 8.65 -0.69 30.11
N GLY A 255 7.56 -0.14 30.70
CA GLY A 255 7.56 1.18 31.38
C GLY A 255 7.62 2.37 30.44
N VAL A 256 7.20 2.21 29.17
CA VAL A 256 7.24 3.25 28.14
C VAL A 256 5.82 3.60 27.69
N GLU A 257 5.56 4.89 27.51
CA GLU A 257 4.29 5.41 26.97
C GLU A 257 4.35 5.54 25.44
N LEU A 258 3.17 5.60 24.83
CA LEU A 258 3.02 5.97 23.42
C LEU A 258 2.94 7.49 23.30
N ALA A 259 3.79 8.05 22.45
CA ALA A 259 3.83 9.49 22.24
C ALA A 259 2.71 9.97 21.31
N GLU A 260 2.65 9.39 20.13
CA GLU A 260 1.69 9.73 19.07
C GLU A 260 1.66 8.61 18.03
N SER A 261 0.74 8.68 17.12
CA SER A 261 0.71 7.80 15.94
C SER A 261 0.58 8.59 14.65
N GLU A 262 0.79 7.92 13.52
CA GLU A 262 0.59 8.48 12.19
C GLU A 262 0.01 7.45 11.23
N LEU A 263 -0.85 7.93 10.36
CA LEU A 263 -1.38 7.15 9.26
C LEU A 263 -0.68 7.60 7.98
N ILE A 264 -0.13 6.65 7.24
CA ILE A 264 0.55 6.93 5.98
C ILE A 264 -0.43 6.76 4.82
N GLY A 265 -0.67 7.86 4.09
CA GLY A 265 -1.63 7.90 3.00
C GLY A 265 -3.08 7.96 3.48
N LEU A 266 -3.95 7.19 2.82
CA LEU A 266 -5.38 7.17 3.07
C LEU A 266 -5.83 5.87 3.73
N ALA A 267 -6.94 5.92 4.48
CA ALA A 267 -7.60 4.74 5.03
C ALA A 267 -9.13 4.80 4.78
N PRO A 268 -9.83 3.66 4.77
CA PRO A 268 -11.27 3.63 4.63
C PRO A 268 -11.96 4.41 5.77
N LEU A 269 -12.98 5.19 5.45
CA LEU A 269 -13.79 5.90 6.45
C LEU A 269 -14.29 4.95 7.55
N ALA A 270 -14.71 3.75 7.17
CA ALA A 270 -15.19 2.73 8.09
C ALA A 270 -14.16 2.36 9.17
N SER A 271 -12.86 2.38 8.86
CA SER A 271 -11.80 2.07 9.85
C SER A 271 -11.70 3.14 10.96
N PHE A 272 -11.95 4.40 10.63
CA PHE A 272 -12.00 5.48 11.62
C PHE A 272 -13.31 5.45 12.43
N LEU A 273 -14.44 5.16 11.76
CA LEU A 273 -15.73 5.07 12.45
C LEU A 273 -15.75 3.93 13.47
N ASP A 274 -15.10 2.81 13.17
CA ASP A 274 -14.92 1.68 14.09
C ASP A 274 -14.10 2.09 15.34
N VAL A 275 -13.03 2.87 15.15
CA VAL A 275 -12.29 3.46 16.27
C VAL A 275 -13.15 4.42 17.09
N ALA A 276 -13.96 5.27 16.45
CA ALA A 276 -14.85 6.21 17.13
C ALA A 276 -15.90 5.47 17.97
N ASP A 277 -16.47 4.38 17.43
CA ASP A 277 -17.42 3.53 18.16
C ASP A 277 -16.75 2.89 19.39
N HIS A 278 -15.55 2.37 19.24
CA HIS A 278 -14.76 1.82 20.35
C HIS A 278 -14.43 2.87 21.42
N ALA A 279 -14.13 4.11 20.99
CA ALA A 279 -13.88 5.24 21.88
C ALA A 279 -15.14 5.79 22.57
N GLY A 280 -16.34 5.25 22.23
CA GLY A 280 -17.61 5.66 22.83
C GLY A 280 -18.23 6.91 22.22
N ALA A 281 -17.80 7.34 21.04
CA ALA A 281 -18.43 8.45 20.32
C ALA A 281 -19.85 8.05 19.87
N PRO A 282 -20.87 8.92 20.06
CA PRO A 282 -22.24 8.60 19.66
C PRO A 282 -22.35 8.30 18.16
N VAL A 283 -23.08 7.23 17.80
CA VAL A 283 -23.25 6.79 16.42
C VAL A 283 -23.98 7.85 15.57
N ASP A 284 -24.87 8.62 16.19
CA ASP A 284 -25.66 9.68 15.54
C ASP A 284 -24.89 11.00 15.38
N ASP A 285 -23.68 11.10 15.92
CA ASP A 285 -22.85 12.29 15.75
C ASP A 285 -22.42 12.47 14.27
N PRO A 286 -22.21 13.72 13.81
CA PRO A 286 -21.67 13.98 12.49
C PRO A 286 -20.35 13.23 12.25
N ALA A 287 -20.15 12.74 11.04
CA ALA A 287 -18.94 11.98 10.68
C ALA A 287 -17.65 12.74 11.03
N GLU A 288 -17.64 14.06 10.92
CA GLU A 288 -16.50 14.90 11.27
C GLU A 288 -16.16 14.82 12.78
N SER A 289 -17.16 14.85 13.66
CA SER A 289 -16.99 14.70 15.11
C SER A 289 -16.46 13.31 15.47
N ARG A 290 -16.98 12.28 14.82
CA ARG A 290 -16.53 10.89 15.02
C ARG A 290 -15.09 10.68 14.51
N LEU A 291 -14.72 11.29 13.39
CA LEU A 291 -13.35 11.27 12.90
C LEU A 291 -12.38 11.96 13.87
N ALA A 292 -12.81 13.09 14.48
CA ALA A 292 -12.03 13.78 15.50
C ALA A 292 -11.82 12.90 16.74
N ALA A 293 -12.88 12.22 17.21
CA ALA A 293 -12.78 11.27 18.33
C ALA A 293 -11.84 10.10 18.03
N ALA A 294 -11.89 9.55 16.83
CA ALA A 294 -10.97 8.50 16.40
C ALA A 294 -9.51 8.99 16.38
N ALA A 295 -9.28 10.19 15.86
CA ALA A 295 -7.94 10.78 15.80
C ALA A 295 -7.39 11.07 17.21
N GLU A 296 -8.22 11.53 18.14
CA GLU A 296 -7.86 11.75 19.54
C GLU A 296 -7.50 10.42 20.23
N PHE A 297 -8.34 9.39 20.09
CA PHE A 297 -8.11 8.06 20.67
C PHE A 297 -6.78 7.46 20.22
N LEU A 298 -6.48 7.52 18.92
CA LEU A 298 -5.26 7.00 18.34
C LEU A 298 -4.05 7.95 18.49
N LYS A 299 -4.24 9.15 19.07
CA LYS A 299 -3.23 10.23 19.09
C LYS A 299 -2.63 10.48 17.70
N LEU A 300 -3.46 10.53 16.66
CA LEU A 300 -3.01 10.77 15.28
C LEU A 300 -2.46 12.20 15.15
N ARG A 301 -1.17 12.31 14.84
CA ARG A 301 -0.58 13.61 14.51
C ARG A 301 -0.96 14.03 13.08
N ASP A 302 -1.05 15.32 12.85
CA ASP A 302 -1.33 15.92 11.53
C ASP A 302 -2.58 15.33 10.81
N PHE A 303 -3.53 14.81 11.60
CA PHE A 303 -4.74 14.21 11.06
C PHE A 303 -5.60 15.22 10.31
N SER A 304 -6.11 14.80 9.18
CA SER A 304 -7.12 15.52 8.40
C SER A 304 -8.28 14.56 8.04
N PRO A 305 -9.54 15.00 8.09
CA PRO A 305 -10.67 14.21 7.58
C PRO A 305 -10.49 13.75 6.12
N GLN A 306 -9.64 14.44 5.35
CA GLN A 306 -9.28 14.06 3.98
C GLN A 306 -8.37 12.81 3.91
N GLN A 307 -7.91 12.28 5.03
CA GLN A 307 -7.26 10.96 5.08
C GLN A 307 -8.28 9.81 5.03
N ALA A 308 -9.58 10.08 5.22
CA ALA A 308 -10.62 9.13 4.90
C ALA A 308 -10.83 9.08 3.38
N LEU A 309 -10.57 7.91 2.78
CA LEU A 309 -10.56 7.69 1.32
C LEU A 309 -11.85 8.16 0.65
N GLU A 310 -13.01 7.82 1.20
CA GLU A 310 -14.31 8.15 0.62
C GLU A 310 -14.58 9.66 0.64
N LEU A 311 -14.13 10.37 1.68
CA LEU A 311 -14.24 11.82 1.76
C LEU A 311 -13.30 12.49 0.76
N ARG A 312 -12.08 11.99 0.62
CA ARG A 312 -11.10 12.45 -0.36
C ARG A 312 -11.63 12.25 -1.78
N LEU A 313 -12.17 11.07 -2.09
CA LEU A 313 -12.78 10.78 -3.38
C LEU A 313 -14.00 11.66 -3.66
N ALA A 314 -14.85 11.89 -2.66
CA ALA A 314 -16.01 12.77 -2.81
C ALA A 314 -15.60 14.22 -3.07
N ALA A 315 -14.51 14.71 -2.47
CA ALA A 315 -13.96 16.03 -2.74
C ALA A 315 -13.40 16.11 -4.18
N ALA A 316 -12.60 15.12 -4.60
CA ALA A 316 -12.01 15.07 -5.94
C ALA A 316 -13.06 15.01 -7.06
N ARG A 317 -14.22 14.38 -6.82
CA ARG A 317 -15.34 14.33 -7.78
C ARG A 317 -16.08 15.66 -7.96
N ARG A 318 -15.94 16.60 -7.03
CA ARG A 318 -16.58 17.90 -7.07
C ARG A 318 -15.69 18.99 -7.66
N ALA A 319 -14.38 18.80 -7.63
CA ALA A 319 -13.38 19.69 -8.23
C ALA A 319 -13.32 19.50 -9.75
#